data_2e10e67fb2bb2e386d88bda431c2b420
#
_entry.id   2e10e67fb2bb2e386d88bda431c2b420
#
_cell.length_a   1.000
_cell.length_b   1.000
_cell.length_c   1.000
_cell.angle_alpha   90.00
_cell.angle_beta   90.00
_cell.angle_gamma   90.00
#
_symmetry.space_group_name_H-M   'P 1'
#
loop_
_entity.id
_entity.type
_entity.pdbx_description
1 polymer ?
#
loop_
_entity_poly.entity_id
_entity_poly.type
_entity_poly.pdbx_seq_one_letter_code
_entity_poly.pdbx_strand_id
1 'polypeptide(L)'
;MTAQEALKTYFGYDSFRPGQDTVVSALLSGRDALAIMPTGAGKSLCYQIPALLLPGLTLVISPLISLMQDQVKGLSAAGIPAAYINSALTENQIAKALQLAAQGSYKIIYVAPERLESPTFQSFAAAAEISMLTVDEAHCISQWGQDFRPSYLRILDFIDSLPRRPIVSAFTATATREVKDDIAQTLRLRDPEIVITGFDRPNLYYRVETTRRKDAFVADYVRSHPGESGIIYCATRKNVDAVQELLQGEDIPAARYHAGMTNEERRQSQNDFIYDAAPVIVATNAFGMGIDKSNVRYVIHYNMPQSMENYYQEAGRAGRDGLPSQCILLFSPQDIVINRFLLDHKENDDLDDEAADLLRARDNQRLQAMANYCQTTGCLRNYILRYFGEEPAEPCGSCGNCDREFEEVDMTAQAKWMINCVAETRGRYGKGVVLNTLRGANMARLRELGAMNFRSYGQLKDCTRDELDCLLAQLLEEGYLVQTDDQYAVLHMGNITPLKQGAQVVVKLPPKPEPAEAAPKKHKASKAAQKGKAALAGDSADLFEQLRALRMRLAQAEKLPPYLVFGDKTLVDMCAKAPRQLEDMKEIYGMGERKFAKYGKHFFAAIEDYRREHPEAEFTGA
;
A
#
# COMPACT_ATOMS: atom_id res chain seq x y z
N MET A 1 -21.18 27.50 -5.68
CA MET A 1 -20.97 26.24 -4.92
C MET A 1 -19.59 26.30 -4.30
N THR A 2 -19.49 26.13 -3.00
CA THR A 2 -18.22 26.04 -2.25
C THR A 2 -17.62 24.64 -2.37
N ALA A 3 -16.34 24.49 -2.01
CA ALA A 3 -15.69 23.17 -2.00
C ALA A 3 -16.38 22.19 -1.03
N GLN A 4 -16.84 22.69 0.12
CA GLN A 4 -17.59 21.89 1.10
C GLN A 4 -18.95 21.43 0.57
N GLU A 5 -19.68 22.31 -0.11
CA GLU A 5 -20.95 21.95 -0.76
C GLU A 5 -20.74 20.91 -1.86
N ALA A 6 -19.66 21.05 -2.68
CA ALA A 6 -19.33 20.07 -3.70
C ALA A 6 -18.99 18.71 -3.10
N LEU A 7 -18.22 18.69 -2.01
CA LEU A 7 -17.88 17.47 -1.27
C LEU A 7 -19.14 16.75 -0.77
N LYS A 8 -20.07 17.48 -0.18
CA LYS A 8 -21.33 16.92 0.33
C LYS A 8 -22.23 16.43 -0.81
N THR A 9 -22.43 17.26 -1.83
CA THR A 9 -23.37 16.99 -2.93
C THR A 9 -22.97 15.78 -3.76
N TYR A 10 -21.70 15.73 -4.20
CA TYR A 10 -21.25 14.68 -5.12
C TYR A 10 -20.75 13.42 -4.42
N PHE A 11 -20.12 13.55 -3.24
CA PHE A 11 -19.45 12.45 -2.56
C PHE A 11 -20.10 12.05 -1.23
N GLY A 12 -20.98 12.86 -0.66
CA GLY A 12 -21.72 12.56 0.58
C GLY A 12 -20.86 12.66 1.84
N TYR A 13 -19.77 13.44 1.82
CA TYR A 13 -18.92 13.67 2.98
C TYR A 13 -19.15 15.05 3.57
N ASP A 14 -19.27 15.14 4.91
CA ASP A 14 -19.55 16.38 5.62
C ASP A 14 -18.31 17.25 5.81
N SER A 15 -17.12 16.66 5.82
CA SER A 15 -15.86 17.37 6.03
C SER A 15 -14.71 16.74 5.25
N PHE A 16 -13.75 17.55 4.91
CA PHE A 16 -12.46 17.10 4.38
C PHE A 16 -11.69 16.35 5.47
N ARG A 17 -10.90 15.37 5.05
CA ARG A 17 -9.90 14.74 5.91
C ARG A 17 -8.70 15.68 6.11
N PRO A 18 -7.87 15.49 7.16
CA PRO A 18 -6.68 16.31 7.38
C PRO A 18 -5.83 16.49 6.12
N GLY A 19 -5.49 17.72 5.80
CA GLY A 19 -4.67 18.11 4.64
C GLY A 19 -5.39 18.17 3.30
N GLN A 20 -6.59 17.59 3.14
CA GLN A 20 -7.35 17.68 1.89
C GLN A 20 -7.83 19.12 1.64
N ASP A 21 -8.36 19.77 2.66
CA ASP A 21 -8.83 21.16 2.62
C ASP A 21 -7.72 22.14 2.25
N THR A 22 -6.51 21.94 2.76
CA THR A 22 -5.32 22.74 2.44
C THR A 22 -4.98 22.63 0.96
N VAL A 23 -4.90 21.40 0.42
CA VAL A 23 -4.62 21.17 -1.01
C VAL A 23 -5.72 21.76 -1.89
N VAL A 24 -6.99 21.50 -1.57
CA VAL A 24 -8.14 22.02 -2.32
C VAL A 24 -8.13 23.55 -2.36
N SER A 25 -7.87 24.20 -1.22
CA SER A 25 -7.82 25.66 -1.11
C SER A 25 -6.66 26.26 -1.91
N ALA A 26 -5.47 25.63 -1.88
CA ALA A 26 -4.32 26.05 -2.66
C ALA A 26 -4.63 26.02 -4.17
N LEU A 27 -5.18 24.90 -4.67
CA LEU A 27 -5.53 24.75 -6.09
C LEU A 27 -6.62 25.74 -6.51
N LEU A 28 -7.64 25.98 -5.69
CA LEU A 28 -8.70 26.96 -5.98
C LEU A 28 -8.20 28.40 -5.96
N SER A 29 -7.12 28.69 -5.22
CA SER A 29 -6.44 30.00 -5.23
C SER A 29 -5.45 30.17 -6.40
N GLY A 30 -5.29 29.16 -7.26
CA GLY A 30 -4.40 29.22 -8.41
C GLY A 30 -2.93 28.86 -8.11
N ARG A 31 -2.64 28.29 -6.93
CA ARG A 31 -1.31 27.81 -6.53
C ARG A 31 -1.11 26.35 -6.96
N ASP A 32 0.12 26.00 -7.31
CA ASP A 32 0.49 24.59 -7.52
C ASP A 32 0.45 23.83 -6.19
N ALA A 33 0.34 22.50 -6.25
CA ALA A 33 0.36 21.68 -5.04
C ALA A 33 1.12 20.36 -5.23
N LEU A 34 1.79 19.92 -4.17
CA LEU A 34 2.37 18.58 -4.05
C LEU A 34 1.80 17.91 -2.81
N ALA A 35 1.03 16.84 -3.00
CA ALA A 35 0.40 16.13 -1.90
C ALA A 35 0.95 14.70 -1.76
N ILE A 36 1.58 14.42 -0.63
CA ILE A 36 2.04 13.09 -0.24
C ILE A 36 1.08 12.59 0.83
N MET A 37 0.22 11.65 0.43
CA MET A 37 -0.87 11.17 1.27
C MET A 37 -0.96 9.64 1.15
N PRO A 38 -1.18 8.90 2.23
CA PRO A 38 -1.23 7.44 2.19
C PRO A 38 -2.34 6.94 1.26
N THR A 39 -2.22 5.69 0.84
CA THR A 39 -3.29 5.02 0.10
C THR A 39 -4.57 4.99 0.95
N GLY A 40 -5.72 5.33 0.36
CA GLY A 40 -6.99 5.44 1.09
C GLY A 40 -7.24 6.78 1.81
N ALA A 41 -6.28 7.72 1.80
CA ALA A 41 -6.49 9.07 2.35
C ALA A 41 -7.44 9.95 1.52
N GLY A 42 -7.81 9.50 0.32
CA GLY A 42 -8.72 10.23 -0.58
C GLY A 42 -8.02 11.29 -1.43
N LYS A 43 -6.80 11.02 -1.91
CA LYS A 43 -6.04 11.87 -2.83
C LYS A 43 -6.85 12.38 -4.01
N SER A 44 -7.66 11.49 -4.60
CA SER A 44 -8.47 11.83 -5.79
C SER A 44 -9.44 12.98 -5.53
N LEU A 45 -10.02 13.08 -4.33
CA LEU A 45 -10.92 14.19 -3.98
C LEU A 45 -10.21 15.54 -4.01
N CYS A 46 -8.91 15.58 -3.69
CA CYS A 46 -8.13 16.81 -3.63
C CYS A 46 -8.01 17.51 -4.99
N TYR A 47 -8.09 16.77 -6.11
CA TYR A 47 -8.12 17.37 -7.44
C TYR A 47 -9.50 17.29 -8.11
N GLN A 48 -10.34 16.34 -7.75
CA GLN A 48 -11.69 16.20 -8.31
C GLN A 48 -12.61 17.37 -7.87
N ILE A 49 -12.52 17.78 -6.61
CA ILE A 49 -13.30 18.94 -6.13
C ILE A 49 -12.88 20.24 -6.83
N PRO A 50 -11.58 20.62 -6.89
CA PRO A 50 -11.17 21.78 -7.69
C PRO A 50 -11.58 21.69 -9.16
N ALA A 51 -11.46 20.52 -9.79
CA ALA A 51 -11.87 20.33 -11.18
C ALA A 51 -13.36 20.66 -11.45
N LEU A 52 -14.23 20.45 -10.46
CA LEU A 52 -15.65 20.81 -10.56
C LEU A 52 -15.89 22.32 -10.47
N LEU A 53 -15.05 23.02 -9.72
CA LEU A 53 -15.23 24.42 -9.36
C LEU A 53 -14.45 25.37 -10.27
N LEU A 54 -13.32 24.93 -10.80
CA LEU A 54 -12.53 25.69 -11.76
C LEU A 54 -13.22 25.77 -13.14
N PRO A 55 -12.98 26.85 -13.90
CA PRO A 55 -13.43 26.92 -15.29
C PRO A 55 -12.69 25.88 -16.15
N GLY A 56 -13.19 25.63 -17.37
CA GLY A 56 -12.48 24.77 -18.33
C GLY A 56 -12.35 23.31 -17.91
N LEU A 57 -11.24 22.70 -18.32
CA LEU A 57 -10.96 21.27 -18.23
C LEU A 57 -9.80 20.99 -17.26
N THR A 58 -9.91 19.90 -16.51
CA THR A 58 -8.79 19.31 -15.77
C THR A 58 -8.27 18.07 -16.49
N LEU A 59 -6.96 18.04 -16.76
CA LEU A 59 -6.27 16.85 -17.23
C LEU A 59 -5.63 16.12 -16.04
N VAL A 60 -5.82 14.81 -15.96
CA VAL A 60 -5.19 13.96 -14.95
C VAL A 60 -4.28 12.95 -15.64
N ILE A 61 -2.98 13.11 -15.47
CA ILE A 61 -2.00 12.16 -16.00
C ILE A 61 -1.89 11.00 -15.03
N SER A 62 -2.16 9.79 -15.51
CA SER A 62 -2.14 8.58 -14.69
C SER A 62 -1.46 7.42 -15.46
N PRO A 63 -0.67 6.56 -14.77
CA PRO A 63 0.12 5.55 -15.46
C PRO A 63 -0.67 4.29 -15.83
N LEU A 64 -1.94 4.19 -15.41
CA LEU A 64 -2.65 2.91 -15.38
C LEU A 64 -4.05 2.99 -15.97
N ILE A 65 -4.26 2.16 -16.97
CA ILE A 65 -5.53 2.06 -17.70
C ILE A 65 -6.69 1.67 -16.77
N SER A 66 -6.47 0.68 -15.90
CA SER A 66 -7.50 0.19 -14.97
C SER A 66 -7.93 1.28 -13.96
N LEU A 67 -6.94 2.01 -13.41
CA LEU A 67 -7.22 3.11 -12.49
C LEU A 67 -8.05 4.21 -13.15
N MET A 68 -7.67 4.63 -14.37
CA MET A 68 -8.43 5.63 -15.13
C MET A 68 -9.88 5.19 -15.32
N GLN A 69 -10.10 3.93 -15.71
CA GLN A 69 -11.44 3.39 -15.93
C GLN A 69 -12.27 3.37 -14.65
N ASP A 70 -11.69 2.98 -13.53
CA ASP A 70 -12.39 2.93 -12.23
C ASP A 70 -12.70 4.33 -11.72
N GLN A 71 -11.77 5.29 -11.85
CA GLN A 71 -12.01 6.70 -11.51
C GLN A 71 -13.14 7.30 -12.35
N VAL A 72 -13.13 7.08 -13.67
CA VAL A 72 -14.19 7.59 -14.55
C VAL A 72 -15.55 6.96 -14.25
N LYS A 73 -15.60 5.65 -13.96
CA LYS A 73 -16.83 4.98 -13.51
C LYS A 73 -17.37 5.58 -12.20
N GLY A 74 -16.48 5.81 -11.23
CA GLY A 74 -16.83 6.43 -9.95
C GLY A 74 -17.38 7.86 -10.12
N LEU A 75 -16.70 8.68 -10.92
CA LEU A 75 -17.15 10.04 -11.24
C LEU A 75 -18.50 10.04 -11.97
N SER A 76 -18.68 9.17 -12.96
CA SER A 76 -19.94 9.03 -13.69
C SER A 76 -21.09 8.59 -12.76
N ALA A 77 -20.83 7.68 -11.83
CA ALA A 77 -21.79 7.27 -10.81
C ALA A 77 -22.18 8.44 -9.87
N ALA A 78 -21.20 9.32 -9.55
CA ALA A 78 -21.45 10.56 -8.80
C ALA A 78 -22.12 11.66 -9.64
N GLY A 79 -22.27 11.49 -10.96
CA GLY A 79 -22.86 12.48 -11.86
C GLY A 79 -21.89 13.50 -12.41
N ILE A 80 -20.61 13.25 -12.29
CA ILE A 80 -19.53 14.11 -12.78
C ILE A 80 -19.12 13.64 -14.17
N PRO A 81 -19.23 14.50 -15.20
CA PRO A 81 -18.79 14.14 -16.56
C PRO A 81 -17.28 13.98 -16.63
N ALA A 82 -16.81 12.76 -16.92
CA ALA A 82 -15.39 12.44 -17.04
C ALA A 82 -15.16 11.45 -18.19
N ALA A 83 -13.94 11.46 -18.73
CA ALA A 83 -13.49 10.53 -19.77
C ALA A 83 -12.06 10.07 -19.50
N TYR A 84 -11.60 9.04 -20.23
CA TYR A 84 -10.20 8.65 -20.25
C TYR A 84 -9.69 8.49 -21.70
N ILE A 85 -8.38 8.72 -21.89
CA ILE A 85 -7.67 8.55 -23.16
C ILE A 85 -6.41 7.73 -22.90
N ASN A 86 -6.39 6.49 -23.42
CA ASN A 86 -5.28 5.56 -23.23
C ASN A 86 -5.14 4.62 -24.45
N SER A 87 -4.20 3.67 -24.38
CA SER A 87 -3.91 2.74 -25.47
C SER A 87 -4.98 1.66 -25.71
N ALA A 88 -5.95 1.49 -24.81
CA ALA A 88 -7.04 0.54 -25.00
C ALA A 88 -8.16 1.08 -25.92
N LEU A 89 -8.16 2.38 -26.22
CA LEU A 89 -9.12 3.01 -27.12
C LEU A 89 -8.65 3.00 -28.57
N THR A 90 -9.60 2.80 -29.48
CA THR A 90 -9.36 3.00 -30.92
C THR A 90 -9.22 4.49 -31.25
N GLU A 91 -8.55 4.82 -32.35
CA GLU A 91 -8.37 6.22 -32.78
C GLU A 91 -9.74 6.94 -32.99
N ASN A 92 -10.76 6.24 -33.47
CA ASN A 92 -12.10 6.80 -33.61
C ASN A 92 -12.75 7.13 -32.25
N GLN A 93 -12.52 6.29 -31.24
CA GLN A 93 -13.01 6.55 -29.89
C GLN A 93 -12.27 7.74 -29.25
N ILE A 94 -10.97 7.86 -29.47
CA ILE A 94 -10.15 8.99 -29.03
C ILE A 94 -10.65 10.28 -29.70
N ALA A 95 -10.79 10.29 -31.02
CA ALA A 95 -11.28 11.46 -31.77
C ALA A 95 -12.66 11.92 -31.25
N LYS A 96 -13.58 10.99 -31.02
CA LYS A 96 -14.90 11.29 -30.45
C LYS A 96 -14.80 11.87 -29.04
N ALA A 97 -13.94 11.30 -28.17
CA ALA A 97 -13.75 11.81 -26.82
C ALA A 97 -13.18 13.24 -26.83
N LEU A 98 -12.19 13.52 -27.69
CA LEU A 98 -11.60 14.86 -27.84
C LEU A 98 -12.61 15.85 -28.42
N GLN A 99 -13.45 15.45 -29.37
CA GLN A 99 -14.53 16.30 -29.91
C GLN A 99 -15.54 16.70 -28.80
N LEU A 100 -15.97 15.74 -27.98
CA LEU A 100 -16.86 16.01 -26.86
C LEU A 100 -16.20 16.90 -25.79
N ALA A 101 -14.91 16.69 -25.56
CA ALA A 101 -14.12 17.52 -24.66
C ALA A 101 -14.04 18.97 -25.14
N ALA A 102 -13.80 19.21 -26.44
CA ALA A 102 -13.80 20.53 -27.05
C ALA A 102 -15.16 21.24 -26.94
N GLN A 103 -16.25 20.48 -26.85
CA GLN A 103 -17.61 21.00 -26.63
C GLN A 103 -17.93 21.25 -25.15
N GLY A 104 -16.95 21.05 -24.23
CA GLY A 104 -17.17 21.24 -22.79
C GLY A 104 -18.00 20.13 -22.11
N SER A 105 -18.12 18.95 -22.76
CA SER A 105 -18.92 17.82 -22.22
C SER A 105 -18.26 17.15 -21.01
N TYR A 106 -16.98 17.40 -20.74
CA TYR A 106 -16.23 16.80 -19.63
C TYR A 106 -15.59 17.86 -18.74
N LYS A 107 -15.56 17.60 -17.45
CA LYS A 107 -14.80 18.37 -16.45
C LYS A 107 -13.41 17.79 -16.20
N ILE A 108 -13.29 16.47 -16.30
CA ILE A 108 -12.05 15.75 -16.00
C ILE A 108 -11.77 14.75 -17.13
N ILE A 109 -10.54 14.76 -17.63
CA ILE A 109 -10.04 13.73 -18.56
C ILE A 109 -8.78 13.10 -17.99
N TYR A 110 -8.82 11.79 -17.80
CA TYR A 110 -7.63 11.00 -17.46
C TYR A 110 -6.87 10.64 -18.73
N VAL A 111 -5.57 10.84 -18.72
CA VAL A 111 -4.71 10.67 -19.91
C VAL A 111 -3.50 9.82 -19.56
N ALA A 112 -3.21 8.81 -20.38
CA ALA A 112 -1.96 8.07 -20.27
C ALA A 112 -0.77 8.95 -20.75
N PRO A 113 0.38 8.95 -20.05
CA PRO A 113 1.50 9.84 -20.35
C PRO A 113 1.99 9.71 -21.80
N GLU A 114 1.93 8.52 -22.39
CA GLU A 114 2.33 8.26 -23.78
C GLU A 114 1.43 8.97 -24.81
N ARG A 115 0.24 9.39 -24.42
CA ARG A 115 -0.68 10.12 -25.31
C ARG A 115 -0.40 11.62 -25.39
N LEU A 116 0.41 12.15 -24.49
CA LEU A 116 0.78 13.57 -24.50
C LEU A 116 1.58 13.98 -25.75
N GLU A 117 2.29 13.04 -26.38
CA GLU A 117 3.06 13.25 -27.60
C GLU A 117 2.24 13.08 -28.89
N SER A 118 1.00 12.58 -28.79
CA SER A 118 0.14 12.41 -29.98
C SER A 118 -0.21 13.75 -30.60
N PRO A 119 0.05 13.96 -31.92
CA PRO A 119 -0.26 15.23 -32.60
C PRO A 119 -1.73 15.63 -32.47
N THR A 120 -2.64 14.65 -32.51
CA THR A 120 -4.10 14.87 -32.31
C THR A 120 -4.40 15.40 -30.94
N PHE A 121 -3.76 14.84 -29.89
CA PHE A 121 -3.95 15.28 -28.51
C PHE A 121 -3.33 16.66 -28.29
N GLN A 122 -2.13 16.92 -28.80
CA GLN A 122 -1.47 18.23 -28.71
C GLN A 122 -2.30 19.33 -29.38
N SER A 123 -2.83 19.06 -30.59
CA SER A 123 -3.71 20.01 -31.30
C SER A 123 -4.98 20.33 -30.49
N PHE A 124 -5.58 19.33 -29.87
CA PHE A 124 -6.70 19.52 -28.95
C PHE A 124 -6.30 20.36 -27.75
N ALA A 125 -5.20 20.01 -27.08
CA ALA A 125 -4.74 20.68 -25.86
C ALA A 125 -4.38 22.15 -26.09
N ALA A 126 -3.83 22.48 -27.26
CA ALA A 126 -3.52 23.85 -27.66
C ALA A 126 -4.78 24.73 -27.86
N ALA A 127 -5.92 24.12 -28.19
CA ALA A 127 -7.20 24.82 -28.37
C ALA A 127 -8.10 24.80 -27.14
N ALA A 128 -7.89 23.87 -26.22
CA ALA A 128 -8.75 23.69 -25.05
C ALA A 128 -8.35 24.63 -23.90
N GLU A 129 -9.34 25.08 -23.13
CA GLU A 129 -9.10 25.79 -21.87
C GLU A 129 -8.78 24.78 -20.77
N ILE A 130 -7.47 24.53 -20.54
CA ILE A 130 -6.99 23.63 -19.49
C ILE A 130 -6.65 24.45 -18.25
N SER A 131 -7.49 24.36 -17.24
CA SER A 131 -7.30 25.11 -15.98
C SER A 131 -6.34 24.43 -15.01
N MET A 132 -6.33 23.10 -14.98
CA MET A 132 -5.50 22.34 -14.07
C MET A 132 -4.94 21.08 -14.76
N LEU A 133 -3.68 20.76 -14.45
CA LEU A 133 -3.04 19.50 -14.81
C LEU A 133 -2.60 18.79 -13.53
N THR A 134 -3.09 17.61 -13.34
CA THR A 134 -2.80 16.76 -12.18
C THR A 134 -1.92 15.60 -12.60
N VAL A 135 -0.85 15.35 -11.87
CA VAL A 135 0.02 14.19 -12.04
C VAL A 135 -0.28 13.21 -10.90
N ASP A 136 -0.99 12.14 -11.23
CA ASP A 136 -1.25 11.05 -10.30
C ASP A 136 -0.07 10.06 -10.30
N GLU A 137 0.17 9.40 -9.16
CA GLU A 137 1.36 8.56 -8.92
C GLU A 137 2.66 9.29 -9.30
N ALA A 138 2.78 10.54 -8.86
CA ALA A 138 3.88 11.43 -9.26
C ALA A 138 5.29 10.90 -8.95
N HIS A 139 5.42 9.88 -8.07
CA HIS A 139 6.69 9.20 -7.84
C HIS A 139 7.27 8.54 -9.11
N CYS A 140 6.41 8.27 -10.12
CA CYS A 140 6.85 7.74 -11.42
C CYS A 140 7.73 8.73 -12.22
N ILE A 141 7.73 10.02 -11.89
CA ILE A 141 8.60 11.01 -12.56
C ILE A 141 10.04 10.95 -12.06
N SER A 142 10.22 10.47 -10.83
CA SER A 142 11.50 10.49 -10.16
C SER A 142 12.31 9.23 -10.45
N GLN A 143 13.56 9.39 -10.88
CA GLN A 143 14.51 8.29 -10.97
C GLN A 143 14.84 7.68 -9.58
N TRP A 144 14.56 8.42 -8.51
CA TRP A 144 14.65 7.97 -7.13
C TRP A 144 13.38 7.24 -6.67
N GLY A 145 12.31 7.24 -7.50
CA GLY A 145 11.06 6.55 -7.24
C GLY A 145 11.17 5.04 -7.47
N GLN A 146 10.26 4.28 -6.89
CA GLN A 146 10.21 2.81 -7.01
C GLN A 146 9.71 2.30 -8.37
N ASP A 147 8.96 3.11 -9.10
CA ASP A 147 8.35 2.81 -10.40
C ASP A 147 8.63 3.96 -11.39
N PHE A 148 9.91 4.25 -11.60
CA PHE A 148 10.31 5.27 -12.57
C PHE A 148 9.82 4.93 -13.97
N ARG A 149 9.20 5.91 -14.62
CA ARG A 149 8.68 5.78 -16.01
C ARG A 149 9.19 6.91 -16.88
N PRO A 150 10.03 6.63 -17.89
CA PRO A 150 10.56 7.65 -18.78
C PRO A 150 9.48 8.54 -19.44
N SER A 151 8.30 7.99 -19.73
CA SER A 151 7.17 8.74 -20.28
C SER A 151 6.68 9.88 -19.39
N TYR A 152 6.92 9.81 -18.07
CA TYR A 152 6.56 10.88 -17.12
C TYR A 152 7.46 12.11 -17.25
N LEU A 153 8.69 11.97 -17.72
CA LEU A 153 9.58 13.12 -17.98
C LEU A 153 9.01 14.05 -19.07
N ARG A 154 8.19 13.52 -19.99
CA ARG A 154 7.53 14.28 -21.05
C ARG A 154 6.41 15.19 -20.59
N ILE A 155 5.96 15.04 -19.33
CA ILE A 155 4.87 15.87 -18.76
C ILE A 155 5.28 17.34 -18.73
N LEU A 156 6.54 17.64 -18.39
CA LEU A 156 7.02 19.01 -18.36
C LEU A 156 7.03 19.64 -19.76
N ASP A 157 7.55 18.92 -20.78
CA ASP A 157 7.56 19.37 -22.17
C ASP A 157 6.13 19.67 -22.66
N PHE A 158 5.18 18.83 -22.28
CA PHE A 158 3.77 19.04 -22.57
C PHE A 158 3.23 20.31 -21.90
N ILE A 159 3.51 20.51 -20.59
CA ILE A 159 3.09 21.73 -19.87
C ILE A 159 3.66 22.99 -20.56
N ASP A 160 4.94 22.95 -20.94
CA ASP A 160 5.62 24.09 -21.59
C ASP A 160 5.10 24.34 -23.01
N SER A 161 4.50 23.34 -23.68
CA SER A 161 3.88 23.47 -25.01
C SER A 161 2.50 24.13 -24.99
N LEU A 162 1.84 24.22 -23.82
CA LEU A 162 0.50 24.78 -23.71
C LEU A 162 0.51 26.31 -23.84
N PRO A 163 -0.48 26.94 -24.53
CA PRO A 163 -0.56 28.39 -24.68
C PRO A 163 -0.63 29.16 -23.35
N ARG A 164 -1.20 28.53 -22.33
CA ARG A 164 -1.26 29.03 -20.95
C ARG A 164 -0.91 27.88 -20.03
N ARG A 165 0.06 28.08 -19.13
CA ARG A 165 0.40 27.11 -18.12
C ARG A 165 -0.79 26.91 -17.15
N PRO A 166 -1.30 25.68 -17.00
CA PRO A 166 -2.34 25.38 -16.03
C PRO A 166 -1.78 25.40 -14.58
N ILE A 167 -2.66 25.34 -13.61
CA ILE A 167 -2.31 24.98 -12.23
C ILE A 167 -1.81 23.53 -12.26
N VAL A 168 -0.64 23.27 -11.67
CA VAL A 168 -0.04 21.93 -11.66
C VAL A 168 -0.16 21.34 -10.27
N SER A 169 -0.71 20.14 -10.20
CA SER A 169 -0.79 19.38 -8.94
C SER A 169 -0.19 17.99 -9.10
N ALA A 170 0.52 17.53 -8.08
CA ALA A 170 1.18 16.23 -8.06
C ALA A 170 0.76 15.44 -6.81
N PHE A 171 0.40 14.18 -7.02
CA PHE A 171 -0.09 13.31 -5.94
C PHE A 171 0.67 11.99 -5.92
N THR A 172 1.08 11.56 -4.74
CA THR A 172 1.65 10.21 -4.53
C THR A 172 1.32 9.68 -3.15
N ALA A 173 1.37 8.34 -3.00
CA ALA A 173 1.22 7.69 -1.71
C ALA A 173 2.56 7.46 -1.01
N THR A 174 3.63 7.39 -1.78
CA THR A 174 4.96 7.00 -1.32
C THR A 174 5.98 7.96 -1.91
N ALA A 175 6.63 8.74 -1.06
CA ALA A 175 7.78 9.55 -1.44
C ALA A 175 8.68 9.75 -0.23
N THR A 176 9.94 9.38 -0.39
CA THR A 176 11.00 9.81 0.52
C THR A 176 11.26 11.32 0.31
N ARG A 177 12.11 11.91 1.16
CA ARG A 177 12.46 13.32 1.02
C ARG A 177 13.07 13.64 -0.34
N GLU A 178 13.96 12.76 -0.82
CA GLU A 178 14.64 12.90 -2.11
C GLU A 178 13.63 12.85 -3.26
N VAL A 179 12.69 11.89 -3.24
CA VAL A 179 11.63 11.76 -4.25
C VAL A 179 10.72 12.99 -4.27
N LYS A 180 10.37 13.51 -3.10
CA LYS A 180 9.56 14.73 -2.98
C LYS A 180 10.24 15.95 -3.64
N ASP A 181 11.51 16.16 -3.32
CA ASP A 181 12.26 17.29 -3.82
C ASP A 181 12.48 17.18 -5.35
N ASP A 182 12.72 15.96 -5.84
CA ASP A 182 12.86 15.67 -7.27
C ASP A 182 11.54 15.89 -8.05
N ILE A 183 10.41 15.47 -7.53
CA ILE A 183 9.08 15.73 -8.14
C ILE A 183 8.85 17.23 -8.29
N ALA A 184 9.08 18.01 -7.22
CA ALA A 184 8.86 19.45 -7.23
C ALA A 184 9.77 20.17 -8.25
N GLN A 185 11.02 19.74 -8.35
CA GLN A 185 12.01 20.28 -9.26
C GLN A 185 11.70 19.89 -10.72
N THR A 186 11.44 18.62 -11.00
CA THR A 186 11.21 18.10 -12.36
C THR A 186 9.92 18.66 -12.96
N LEU A 187 8.85 18.81 -12.17
CA LEU A 187 7.61 19.46 -12.63
C LEU A 187 7.68 20.99 -12.62
N ARG A 188 8.78 21.58 -12.17
CA ARG A 188 8.94 23.05 -12.01
C ARG A 188 7.72 23.67 -11.32
N LEU A 189 7.31 23.08 -10.18
CA LEU A 189 6.16 23.60 -9.45
C LEU A 189 6.43 25.03 -8.96
N ARG A 190 5.44 25.90 -9.11
CA ARG A 190 5.55 27.34 -8.78
C ARG A 190 4.93 27.62 -7.44
N ASP A 191 5.72 28.02 -6.45
CA ASP A 191 5.29 28.30 -5.07
C ASP A 191 4.27 27.26 -4.56
N PRO A 192 4.63 25.96 -4.63
CA PRO A 192 3.66 24.90 -4.38
C PRO A 192 3.26 24.83 -2.91
N GLU A 193 1.98 24.56 -2.66
CA GLU A 193 1.55 24.04 -1.37
C GLU A 193 2.00 22.60 -1.23
N ILE A 194 2.88 22.31 -0.28
CA ILE A 194 3.39 20.96 -0.02
C ILE A 194 2.68 20.39 1.21
N VAL A 195 1.86 19.37 1.01
CA VAL A 195 1.10 18.73 2.08
C VAL A 195 1.55 17.28 2.25
N ILE A 196 2.02 16.95 3.44
CA ILE A 196 2.36 15.59 3.86
C ILE A 196 1.45 15.25 5.04
N THR A 197 0.52 14.32 4.85
CA THR A 197 -0.46 13.97 5.91
C THR A 197 0.00 12.84 6.82
N GLY A 198 1.24 12.40 6.65
CA GLY A 198 1.80 11.27 7.36
C GLY A 198 1.55 9.94 6.67
N PHE A 199 2.26 8.91 7.14
CA PHE A 199 2.20 7.54 6.60
C PHE A 199 1.49 6.58 7.57
N ASP A 200 1.06 7.06 8.73
CA ASP A 200 0.39 6.19 9.69
C ASP A 200 -1.01 5.75 9.22
N ARG A 201 -1.25 4.46 9.35
CA ARG A 201 -2.53 3.81 9.09
C ARG A 201 -2.97 3.04 10.33
N PRO A 202 -3.56 3.70 11.34
CA PRO A 202 -3.85 3.11 12.64
C PRO A 202 -4.82 1.92 12.57
N ASN A 203 -5.62 1.81 11.52
CA ASN A 203 -6.53 0.70 11.29
C ASN A 203 -5.86 -0.56 10.71
N LEU A 204 -4.59 -0.50 10.31
CA LEU A 204 -3.86 -1.65 9.78
C LEU A 204 -3.03 -2.31 10.89
N TYR A 205 -3.16 -3.61 11.03
CA TYR A 205 -2.36 -4.43 11.93
C TYR A 205 -1.25 -5.11 11.13
N TYR A 206 -0.01 -4.73 11.36
CA TYR A 206 1.15 -5.29 10.68
C TYR A 206 1.72 -6.49 11.42
N ARG A 207 2.00 -7.58 10.69
CA ARG A 207 2.55 -8.81 11.26
C ARG A 207 3.56 -9.44 10.30
N VAL A 208 4.70 -9.86 10.81
CA VAL A 208 5.69 -10.65 10.09
C VAL A 208 5.75 -12.04 10.72
N GLU A 209 5.60 -13.08 9.89
CA GLU A 209 5.68 -14.48 10.29
C GLU A 209 6.82 -15.18 9.57
N THR A 210 7.74 -15.74 10.33
CA THR A 210 8.79 -16.61 9.80
C THR A 210 8.29 -18.05 9.85
N THR A 211 7.88 -18.59 8.70
CA THR A 211 7.36 -19.95 8.59
C THR A 211 7.88 -20.67 7.35
N ARG A 212 8.13 -21.97 7.48
CA ARG A 212 8.42 -22.86 6.35
C ARG A 212 7.15 -23.46 5.73
N ARG A 213 6.01 -23.33 6.41
CA ARG A 213 4.73 -23.91 6.01
C ARG A 213 3.78 -22.80 5.54
N LYS A 214 4.22 -22.00 4.56
CA LYS A 214 3.46 -20.86 4.05
C LYS A 214 2.09 -21.27 3.50
N ASP A 215 2.02 -22.41 2.80
CA ASP A 215 0.77 -22.93 2.22
C ASP A 215 -0.27 -23.24 3.30
N ALA A 216 0.12 -23.99 4.33
CA ALA A 216 -0.76 -24.30 5.44
C ALA A 216 -1.22 -23.04 6.18
N PHE A 217 -0.32 -22.07 6.39
CA PHE A 217 -0.68 -20.79 7.01
C PHE A 217 -1.75 -20.06 6.20
N VAL A 218 -1.56 -19.95 4.88
CA VAL A 218 -2.53 -19.25 4.01
C VAL A 218 -3.88 -19.95 4.02
N ALA A 219 -3.92 -21.28 3.84
CA ALA A 219 -5.17 -22.04 3.85
C ALA A 219 -5.92 -21.91 5.20
N ASP A 220 -5.21 -22.06 6.31
CA ASP A 220 -5.79 -21.94 7.66
C ASP A 220 -6.29 -20.53 7.94
N TYR A 221 -5.53 -19.51 7.50
CA TYR A 221 -5.91 -18.12 7.69
C TYR A 221 -7.19 -17.79 6.92
N VAL A 222 -7.23 -18.09 5.62
CA VAL A 222 -8.41 -17.79 4.78
C VAL A 222 -9.63 -18.56 5.26
N ARG A 223 -9.48 -19.82 5.64
CA ARG A 223 -10.57 -20.65 6.19
C ARG A 223 -11.12 -20.06 7.50
N SER A 224 -10.28 -19.46 8.34
CA SER A 224 -10.71 -18.82 9.59
C SER A 224 -11.38 -17.45 9.41
N HIS A 225 -11.36 -16.88 8.18
CA HIS A 225 -11.95 -15.59 7.84
C HIS A 225 -12.94 -15.72 6.66
N PRO A 226 -14.00 -16.54 6.80
CA PRO A 226 -14.93 -16.82 5.72
C PRO A 226 -15.67 -15.55 5.29
N GLY A 227 -15.78 -15.34 3.97
CA GLY A 227 -16.50 -14.19 3.39
C GLY A 227 -15.78 -12.85 3.48
N GLU A 228 -14.61 -12.78 4.10
CA GLU A 228 -13.78 -11.58 4.09
C GLU A 228 -13.00 -11.45 2.77
N SER A 229 -12.98 -10.24 2.20
CA SER A 229 -12.17 -9.98 0.99
C SER A 229 -10.69 -9.88 1.33
N GLY A 230 -9.85 -10.62 0.61
CA GLY A 230 -8.41 -10.66 0.82
C GLY A 230 -7.58 -10.67 -0.46
N ILE A 231 -6.36 -10.14 -0.35
CA ILE A 231 -5.36 -10.18 -1.43
C ILE A 231 -4.15 -10.96 -0.95
N ILE A 232 -3.65 -11.89 -1.76
CA ILE A 232 -2.45 -12.67 -1.49
C ILE A 232 -1.41 -12.34 -2.56
N TYR A 233 -0.32 -11.67 -2.18
CA TYR A 233 0.77 -11.32 -3.08
C TYR A 233 1.86 -12.37 -3.12
N CYS A 234 2.23 -12.81 -4.32
CA CYS A 234 3.30 -13.76 -4.58
C CYS A 234 4.37 -13.14 -5.49
N ALA A 235 5.64 -13.48 -5.28
CA ALA A 235 6.75 -12.97 -6.08
C ALA A 235 6.78 -13.53 -7.50
N THR A 236 6.24 -14.73 -7.74
CA THR A 236 6.31 -15.41 -9.04
C THR A 236 4.94 -15.89 -9.53
N ARG A 237 4.78 -15.99 -10.85
CA ARG A 237 3.58 -16.55 -11.49
C ARG A 237 3.29 -17.96 -10.99
N LYS A 238 4.33 -18.80 -10.87
CA LYS A 238 4.22 -20.17 -10.37
C LYS A 238 3.62 -20.25 -8.96
N ASN A 239 4.04 -19.33 -8.07
CA ASN A 239 3.49 -19.28 -6.72
C ASN A 239 2.03 -18.81 -6.73
N VAL A 240 1.65 -17.90 -7.64
CA VAL A 240 0.25 -17.47 -7.81
C VAL A 240 -0.63 -18.66 -8.17
N ASP A 241 -0.23 -19.42 -9.20
CA ASP A 241 -0.99 -20.59 -9.64
C ASP A 241 -1.10 -21.65 -8.53
N ALA A 242 0.02 -21.98 -7.87
CA ALA A 242 0.06 -22.99 -6.80
C ALA A 242 -0.81 -22.61 -5.58
N VAL A 243 -0.76 -21.35 -5.13
CA VAL A 243 -1.59 -20.89 -3.99
C VAL A 243 -3.06 -20.81 -4.36
N GLN A 244 -3.39 -20.43 -5.58
CA GLN A 244 -4.77 -20.41 -6.06
C GLN A 244 -5.34 -21.82 -6.17
N GLU A 245 -4.58 -22.80 -6.73
CA GLU A 245 -4.96 -24.20 -6.77
C GLU A 245 -5.14 -24.80 -5.36
N LEU A 246 -4.25 -24.45 -4.42
CA LEU A 246 -4.38 -24.85 -3.01
C LEU A 246 -5.72 -24.38 -2.42
N LEU A 247 -6.07 -23.11 -2.58
CA LEU A 247 -7.32 -22.56 -2.05
C LEU A 247 -8.56 -23.20 -2.70
N GLN A 248 -8.51 -23.42 -4.02
CA GLN A 248 -9.61 -24.12 -4.72
C GLN A 248 -9.76 -25.57 -4.25
N GLY A 249 -8.65 -26.27 -3.97
CA GLY A 249 -8.68 -27.62 -3.40
C GLY A 249 -9.28 -27.69 -1.98
N GLU A 250 -9.39 -26.55 -1.30
CA GLU A 250 -10.03 -26.37 0.01
C GLU A 250 -11.46 -25.79 -0.09
N ASP A 251 -12.07 -25.82 -1.30
CA ASP A 251 -13.39 -25.25 -1.61
C ASP A 251 -13.50 -23.74 -1.34
N ILE A 252 -12.38 -23.00 -1.38
CA ILE A 252 -12.34 -21.55 -1.21
C ILE A 252 -12.31 -20.88 -2.59
N PRO A 253 -13.34 -20.08 -2.97
CA PRO A 253 -13.33 -19.36 -4.24
C PRO A 253 -12.20 -18.33 -4.27
N ALA A 254 -11.20 -18.56 -5.12
CA ALA A 254 -10.05 -17.68 -5.29
C ALA A 254 -9.76 -17.41 -6.77
N ALA A 255 -9.66 -16.13 -7.12
CA ALA A 255 -9.18 -15.68 -8.43
C ALA A 255 -7.65 -15.60 -8.46
N ARG A 256 -7.06 -15.64 -9.65
CA ARG A 256 -5.61 -15.44 -9.84
C ARG A 256 -5.35 -14.27 -10.79
N TYR A 257 -4.20 -13.60 -10.63
CA TYR A 257 -3.83 -12.49 -11.50
C TYR A 257 -2.32 -12.35 -11.65
N HIS A 258 -1.81 -12.49 -12.88
CA HIS A 258 -0.40 -12.25 -13.22
C HIS A 258 -0.20 -11.95 -14.71
N ALA A 259 0.95 -11.40 -15.08
CA ALA A 259 1.25 -10.97 -16.44
C ALA A 259 1.27 -12.08 -17.50
N GLY A 260 1.35 -13.37 -17.10
CA GLY A 260 1.28 -14.52 -18.02
C GLY A 260 -0.13 -14.87 -18.49
N MET A 261 -1.18 -14.24 -17.91
CA MET A 261 -2.57 -14.45 -18.31
C MET A 261 -2.93 -13.53 -19.49
N THR A 262 -3.90 -13.96 -20.28
CA THR A 262 -4.49 -13.11 -21.34
C THR A 262 -5.20 -11.89 -20.75
N ASN A 263 -5.41 -10.87 -21.56
CA ASN A 263 -6.13 -9.65 -21.12
C ASN A 263 -7.56 -9.98 -20.67
N GLU A 264 -8.22 -10.96 -21.33
CA GLU A 264 -9.58 -11.36 -20.98
C GLU A 264 -9.61 -12.11 -19.64
N GLU A 265 -8.71 -13.06 -19.40
CA GLU A 265 -8.59 -13.76 -18.12
C GLU A 265 -8.30 -12.79 -16.98
N ARG A 266 -7.37 -11.84 -17.18
CA ARG A 266 -7.06 -10.80 -16.18
C ARG A 266 -8.30 -9.96 -15.87
N ARG A 267 -9.03 -9.55 -16.90
CA ARG A 267 -10.26 -8.77 -16.74
C ARG A 267 -11.33 -9.54 -15.98
N GLN A 268 -11.51 -10.83 -16.30
CA GLN A 268 -12.48 -11.70 -15.61
C GLN A 268 -12.10 -11.88 -14.15
N SER A 269 -10.84 -12.24 -13.84
CA SER A 269 -10.36 -12.42 -12.48
C SER A 269 -10.48 -11.15 -11.64
N GLN A 270 -10.17 -9.99 -12.22
CA GLN A 270 -10.37 -8.70 -11.57
C GLN A 270 -11.85 -8.44 -11.28
N ASN A 271 -12.73 -8.73 -12.23
CA ASN A 271 -14.17 -8.58 -12.03
C ASN A 271 -14.67 -9.52 -10.94
N ASP A 272 -14.29 -10.81 -10.97
CA ASP A 272 -14.69 -11.77 -9.95
C ASP A 272 -14.34 -11.30 -8.54
N PHE A 273 -13.14 -10.72 -8.37
CA PHE A 273 -12.73 -10.14 -7.10
C PHE A 273 -13.48 -8.84 -6.75
N ILE A 274 -13.65 -7.93 -7.72
CA ILE A 274 -14.32 -6.64 -7.51
C ILE A 274 -15.81 -6.84 -7.18
N TYR A 275 -16.46 -7.81 -7.85
CA TYR A 275 -17.89 -8.10 -7.66
C TYR A 275 -18.16 -9.16 -6.59
N ASP A 276 -17.17 -9.52 -5.77
CA ASP A 276 -17.26 -10.50 -4.67
C ASP A 276 -17.64 -11.93 -5.12
N ALA A 277 -17.51 -12.25 -6.41
CA ALA A 277 -17.67 -13.63 -6.90
C ALA A 277 -16.52 -14.54 -6.43
N ALA A 278 -15.33 -13.97 -6.30
CA ALA A 278 -14.17 -14.56 -5.62
C ALA A 278 -13.71 -13.60 -4.51
N PRO A 279 -13.95 -13.92 -3.23
CA PRO A 279 -13.54 -13.03 -2.13
C PRO A 279 -12.03 -12.92 -1.98
N VAL A 280 -11.28 -13.89 -2.48
CA VAL A 280 -9.82 -13.90 -2.42
C VAL A 280 -9.24 -13.77 -3.83
N ILE A 281 -8.18 -12.97 -3.95
CA ILE A 281 -7.36 -12.94 -5.16
C ILE A 281 -5.90 -13.20 -4.83
N VAL A 282 -5.28 -14.12 -5.58
CA VAL A 282 -3.86 -14.44 -5.52
C VAL A 282 -3.17 -13.80 -6.71
N ALA A 283 -2.15 -12.98 -6.47
CA ALA A 283 -1.59 -12.17 -7.54
C ALA A 283 -0.10 -11.88 -7.40
N THR A 284 0.55 -11.52 -8.51
CA THR A 284 1.83 -10.82 -8.48
C THR A 284 1.60 -9.30 -8.28
N ASN A 285 2.68 -8.54 -8.12
CA ASN A 285 2.65 -7.06 -8.08
C ASN A 285 1.97 -6.42 -9.30
N ALA A 286 1.79 -7.17 -10.41
CA ALA A 286 1.01 -6.71 -11.56
C ALA A 286 -0.47 -6.45 -11.22
N PHE A 287 -0.99 -7.08 -10.15
CA PHE A 287 -2.31 -6.80 -9.59
C PHE A 287 -2.17 -5.76 -8.49
N GLY A 288 -2.34 -4.54 -8.80
CA GLY A 288 -2.14 -3.62 -7.71
C GLY A 288 -2.47 -2.21 -8.05
N MET A 289 -1.76 -1.59 -8.92
CA MET A 289 -2.02 -0.22 -9.29
C MET A 289 -3.39 -0.14 -9.97
N GLY A 290 -4.33 0.60 -9.38
CA GLY A 290 -5.65 0.84 -9.97
C GLY A 290 -6.85 0.10 -9.35
N ILE A 291 -6.65 -0.70 -8.30
CA ILE A 291 -7.77 -1.36 -7.62
C ILE A 291 -8.19 -0.53 -6.41
N ASP A 292 -9.43 -0.07 -6.45
CA ASP A 292 -10.02 0.76 -5.39
C ASP A 292 -11.13 0.03 -4.63
N LYS A 293 -10.96 -1.27 -4.38
CA LYS A 293 -11.88 -2.04 -3.53
C LYS A 293 -11.65 -1.64 -2.07
N SER A 294 -12.64 -1.00 -1.46
CA SER A 294 -12.50 -0.39 -0.13
C SER A 294 -12.55 -1.40 1.02
N ASN A 295 -13.20 -2.55 0.82
CA ASN A 295 -13.51 -3.54 1.86
C ASN A 295 -12.56 -4.74 1.90
N VAL A 296 -11.30 -4.57 1.52
CA VAL A 296 -10.26 -5.61 1.69
C VAL A 296 -9.89 -5.70 3.16
N ARG A 297 -10.15 -6.87 3.77
CA ARG A 297 -9.91 -7.09 5.22
C ARG A 297 -8.53 -7.58 5.54
N TYR A 298 -7.86 -8.23 4.60
CA TYR A 298 -6.48 -8.66 4.79
C TYR A 298 -5.67 -8.61 3.50
N VAL A 299 -4.38 -8.34 3.67
CA VAL A 299 -3.36 -8.50 2.63
C VAL A 299 -2.30 -9.44 3.18
N ILE A 300 -2.07 -10.56 2.48
CA ILE A 300 -1.02 -11.52 2.82
C ILE A 300 0.08 -11.43 1.76
N HIS A 301 1.30 -11.13 2.17
CA HIS A 301 2.48 -11.28 1.33
C HIS A 301 3.02 -12.70 1.53
N TYR A 302 2.76 -13.59 0.57
CA TYR A 302 3.29 -14.95 0.56
C TYR A 302 4.82 -14.98 0.42
N ASN A 303 5.37 -14.01 -0.31
CA ASN A 303 6.80 -13.73 -0.38
C ASN A 303 7.07 -12.28 0.05
N MET A 304 8.29 -12.02 0.53
CA MET A 304 8.75 -10.68 0.83
C MET A 304 8.73 -9.79 -0.44
N PRO A 305 8.14 -8.59 -0.41
CA PRO A 305 8.23 -7.62 -1.50
C PRO A 305 9.66 -7.15 -1.76
N GLN A 306 9.89 -6.50 -2.90
CA GLN A 306 11.21 -6.03 -3.29
C GLN A 306 11.67 -4.79 -2.52
N SER A 307 10.72 -3.98 -2.01
CA SER A 307 11.01 -2.75 -1.28
C SER A 307 9.94 -2.41 -0.24
N MET A 308 10.27 -1.48 0.66
CA MET A 308 9.33 -0.97 1.66
C MET A 308 8.18 -0.19 1.01
N GLU A 309 8.44 0.50 -0.08
CA GLU A 309 7.43 1.25 -0.84
C GLU A 309 6.42 0.29 -1.47
N ASN A 310 6.89 -0.79 -2.13
CA ASN A 310 6.01 -1.83 -2.67
C ASN A 310 5.15 -2.44 -1.55
N TYR A 311 5.79 -2.82 -0.43
CA TYR A 311 5.09 -3.36 0.72
C TYR A 311 4.02 -2.40 1.24
N TYR A 312 4.36 -1.12 1.42
CA TYR A 312 3.43 -0.11 1.93
C TYR A 312 2.26 0.14 0.99
N GLN A 313 2.50 0.21 -0.32
CA GLN A 313 1.43 0.36 -1.32
C GLN A 313 0.50 -0.86 -1.39
N GLU A 314 1.07 -2.07 -1.34
CA GLU A 314 0.32 -3.33 -1.40
C GLU A 314 -0.45 -3.58 -0.11
N ALA A 315 0.18 -3.46 1.06
CA ALA A 315 -0.45 -3.53 2.37
C ALA A 315 -1.53 -2.45 2.56
N GLY A 316 -1.28 -1.25 2.04
CA GLY A 316 -2.20 -0.11 2.08
C GLY A 316 -3.52 -0.31 1.33
N ARG A 317 -3.68 -1.41 0.57
CA ARG A 317 -4.96 -1.80 -0.05
C ARG A 317 -5.96 -2.33 0.96
N ALA A 318 -5.48 -2.86 2.09
CA ALA A 318 -6.32 -3.25 3.20
C ALA A 318 -6.97 -2.02 3.86
N GLY A 319 -8.20 -2.16 4.29
CA GLY A 319 -8.90 -1.19 5.15
C GLY A 319 -8.98 0.24 4.60
N ARG A 320 -9.21 0.44 3.31
CA ARG A 320 -9.38 1.78 2.74
C ARG A 320 -10.62 2.50 3.25
N ASP A 321 -11.61 1.76 3.72
CA ASP A 321 -12.80 2.24 4.39
C ASP A 321 -12.55 2.70 5.85
N GLY A 322 -11.33 2.49 6.37
CA GLY A 322 -10.93 2.83 7.74
C GLY A 322 -11.26 1.75 8.77
N LEU A 323 -11.86 0.64 8.36
CA LEU A 323 -12.12 -0.49 9.25
C LEU A 323 -10.84 -1.29 9.53
N PRO A 324 -10.74 -1.94 10.71
CA PRO A 324 -9.59 -2.76 11.08
C PRO A 324 -9.27 -3.82 10.01
N SER A 325 -8.00 -3.96 9.66
CA SER A 325 -7.56 -4.87 8.61
C SER A 325 -6.16 -5.40 8.90
N GLN A 326 -5.84 -6.58 8.38
CA GLN A 326 -4.59 -7.30 8.65
C GLN A 326 -3.62 -7.20 7.48
N CYS A 327 -2.35 -6.94 7.77
CA CYS A 327 -1.25 -6.95 6.81
C CYS A 327 -0.21 -7.98 7.29
N ILE A 328 -0.19 -9.15 6.67
CA ILE A 328 0.62 -10.28 7.10
C ILE A 328 1.70 -10.54 6.05
N LEU A 329 2.94 -10.63 6.49
CA LEU A 329 4.07 -10.96 5.64
C LEU A 329 4.67 -12.30 6.07
N LEU A 330 4.70 -13.27 5.16
CA LEU A 330 5.31 -14.58 5.39
C LEU A 330 6.75 -14.54 4.89
N PHE A 331 7.67 -14.33 5.82
CA PHE A 331 9.09 -14.18 5.50
C PHE A 331 9.83 -15.51 5.49
N SER A 332 10.74 -15.66 4.52
CA SER A 332 11.74 -16.69 4.46
C SER A 332 13.06 -16.09 3.94
N PRO A 333 14.24 -16.47 4.46
CA PRO A 333 15.51 -16.02 3.91
C PRO A 333 15.69 -16.27 2.41
N GLN A 334 15.00 -17.28 1.87
CA GLN A 334 14.96 -17.59 0.43
C GLN A 334 14.33 -16.45 -0.38
N ASP A 335 13.40 -15.67 0.20
CA ASP A 335 12.75 -14.56 -0.49
C ASP A 335 13.77 -13.47 -0.88
N ILE A 336 14.82 -13.26 -0.08
CA ILE A 336 15.91 -12.31 -0.40
C ILE A 336 16.65 -12.76 -1.66
N VAL A 337 16.93 -14.07 -1.75
CA VAL A 337 17.64 -14.65 -2.92
C VAL A 337 16.78 -14.52 -4.18
N ILE A 338 15.50 -14.83 -4.06
CA ILE A 338 14.54 -14.72 -5.18
C ILE A 338 14.45 -13.27 -5.67
N ASN A 339 14.27 -12.33 -4.76
CA ASN A 339 14.14 -10.92 -5.12
C ASN A 339 15.43 -10.36 -5.73
N ARG A 340 16.60 -10.72 -5.20
CA ARG A 340 17.89 -10.34 -5.80
C ARG A 340 18.01 -10.87 -7.23
N PHE A 341 17.68 -12.15 -7.44
CA PHE A 341 17.68 -12.73 -8.77
C PHE A 341 16.74 -11.97 -9.73
N LEU A 342 15.55 -11.60 -9.28
CA LEU A 342 14.60 -10.83 -10.10
C LEU A 342 15.11 -9.41 -10.44
N LEU A 343 15.80 -8.75 -9.51
CA LEU A 343 16.40 -7.43 -9.72
C LEU A 343 17.59 -7.50 -10.70
N ASP A 344 18.43 -8.51 -10.56
CA ASP A 344 19.60 -8.71 -11.43
C ASP A 344 19.22 -9.03 -12.90
N HIS A 345 18.02 -9.57 -13.12
CA HIS A 345 17.48 -9.91 -14.46
C HIS A 345 16.41 -8.94 -14.95
N LYS A 346 16.28 -7.78 -14.32
CA LYS A 346 15.38 -6.71 -14.79
C LYS A 346 15.99 -6.05 -16.03
N GLU A 347 15.33 -6.20 -17.17
CA GLU A 347 15.71 -5.53 -18.41
C GLU A 347 15.48 -4.02 -18.26
N ASN A 348 16.50 -3.21 -18.57
CA ASN A 348 16.47 -1.75 -18.53
C ASN A 348 16.98 -1.21 -19.88
N ASP A 349 16.38 -1.67 -20.98
CA ASP A 349 16.81 -1.40 -22.36
C ASP A 349 16.84 0.11 -22.74
N ASP A 350 16.14 0.94 -21.96
CA ASP A 350 16.04 2.39 -22.22
C ASP A 350 17.09 3.23 -21.47
N LEU A 351 17.96 2.61 -20.66
CA LEU A 351 18.95 3.31 -19.83
C LEU A 351 20.37 3.01 -20.32
N ASP A 352 21.26 3.99 -20.16
CA ASP A 352 22.71 3.75 -20.33
C ASP A 352 23.28 2.91 -19.17
N ASP A 353 24.47 2.36 -19.37
CA ASP A 353 25.09 1.42 -18.41
C ASP A 353 25.29 2.06 -17.02
N GLU A 354 25.65 3.35 -16.95
CA GLU A 354 25.90 4.08 -15.70
C GLU A 354 24.60 4.29 -14.90
N ALA A 355 23.53 4.70 -15.59
CA ALA A 355 22.21 4.86 -15.00
C ALA A 355 21.63 3.50 -14.55
N ALA A 356 21.85 2.43 -15.34
CA ALA A 356 21.42 1.08 -14.98
C ALA A 356 22.12 0.56 -13.72
N ASP A 357 23.44 0.78 -13.59
CA ASP A 357 24.19 0.37 -12.40
C ASP A 357 23.77 1.17 -11.15
N LEU A 358 23.52 2.46 -11.29
CA LEU A 358 23.01 3.29 -10.20
C LEU A 358 21.62 2.81 -9.74
N LEU A 359 20.74 2.47 -10.69
CA LEU A 359 19.41 1.94 -10.37
C LEU A 359 19.51 0.59 -9.65
N ARG A 360 20.38 -0.32 -10.11
CA ARG A 360 20.63 -1.61 -9.43
C ARG A 360 21.14 -1.44 -8.01
N ALA A 361 22.06 -0.50 -7.77
CA ALA A 361 22.55 -0.20 -6.44
C ALA A 361 21.41 0.23 -5.51
N ARG A 362 20.54 1.12 -5.97
CA ARG A 362 19.35 1.60 -5.24
C ARG A 362 18.33 0.49 -4.96
N ASP A 363 18.04 -0.33 -5.98
CA ASP A 363 17.12 -1.46 -5.80
C ASP A 363 17.64 -2.45 -4.76
N ASN A 364 18.97 -2.68 -4.70
CA ASN A 364 19.59 -3.48 -3.65
C ASN A 364 19.49 -2.84 -2.25
N GLN A 365 19.62 -1.51 -2.13
CA GLN A 365 19.41 -0.79 -0.86
C GLN A 365 17.98 -0.96 -0.36
N ARG A 366 16.98 -0.76 -1.25
CA ARG A 366 15.56 -0.95 -0.93
C ARG A 366 15.26 -2.38 -0.49
N LEU A 367 15.83 -3.36 -1.21
CA LEU A 367 15.70 -4.77 -0.86
C LEU A 367 16.27 -5.06 0.54
N GLN A 368 17.43 -4.45 0.86
CA GLN A 368 18.04 -4.60 2.18
C GLN A 368 17.17 -3.98 3.29
N ALA A 369 16.61 -2.79 3.06
CA ALA A 369 15.69 -2.16 4.02
C ALA A 369 14.45 -3.03 4.27
N MET A 370 13.89 -3.64 3.22
CA MET A 370 12.77 -4.58 3.33
C MET A 370 13.15 -5.84 4.10
N ALA A 371 14.34 -6.38 3.86
CA ALA A 371 14.86 -7.54 4.60
C ALA A 371 15.09 -7.22 6.09
N ASN A 372 15.56 -6.01 6.40
CA ASN A 372 15.71 -5.54 7.77
C ASN A 372 14.35 -5.38 8.47
N TYR A 373 13.34 -4.86 7.77
CA TYR A 373 11.95 -4.82 8.27
C TYR A 373 11.44 -6.20 8.66
N CYS A 374 11.69 -7.22 7.82
CA CYS A 374 11.25 -8.59 8.10
C CYS A 374 11.96 -9.23 9.30
N GLN A 375 13.12 -8.72 9.69
CA GLN A 375 13.95 -9.28 10.75
C GLN A 375 13.97 -8.44 12.03
N THR A 376 13.39 -7.23 12.02
CA THR A 376 13.37 -6.38 13.21
C THR A 376 12.54 -7.00 14.35
N THR A 377 13.00 -6.83 15.57
CA THR A 377 12.24 -7.11 16.80
C THR A 377 11.57 -5.85 17.36
N GLY A 378 11.87 -4.69 16.78
CA GLY A 378 11.23 -3.41 17.10
C GLY A 378 9.81 -3.31 16.58
N CYS A 379 9.14 -2.19 16.86
CA CYS A 379 7.77 -1.94 16.41
C CYS A 379 7.71 -1.88 14.87
N LEU A 380 6.92 -2.77 14.25
CA LEU A 380 6.79 -2.86 12.80
C LEU A 380 6.22 -1.57 12.18
N ARG A 381 5.21 -0.96 12.82
CA ARG A 381 4.63 0.31 12.37
C ARG A 381 5.66 1.44 12.42
N ASN A 382 6.39 1.56 13.52
CA ASN A 382 7.42 2.60 13.65
C ASN A 382 8.56 2.43 12.65
N TYR A 383 8.89 1.19 12.29
CA TYR A 383 9.88 0.95 11.23
C TYR A 383 9.41 1.54 9.89
N ILE A 384 8.14 1.32 9.51
CA ILE A 384 7.55 1.90 8.31
C ILE A 384 7.58 3.43 8.37
N LEU A 385 7.15 4.02 9.49
CA LEU A 385 7.10 5.48 9.65
C LEU A 385 8.48 6.11 9.55
N ARG A 386 9.49 5.53 10.22
CA ARG A 386 10.89 5.98 10.15
C ARG A 386 11.46 5.88 8.73
N TYR A 387 11.14 4.82 8.01
CA TYR A 387 11.57 4.65 6.63
C TYR A 387 11.10 5.80 5.72
N PHE A 388 9.88 6.30 5.95
CA PHE A 388 9.34 7.44 5.23
C PHE A 388 9.65 8.80 5.87
N GLY A 389 10.53 8.85 6.87
CA GLY A 389 11.05 10.09 7.48
C GLY A 389 10.22 10.65 8.63
N GLU A 390 9.31 9.87 9.23
CA GLU A 390 8.62 10.23 10.45
C GLU A 390 9.38 9.74 11.69
N GLU A 391 9.26 10.46 12.79
CA GLU A 391 9.89 10.11 14.06
C GLU A 391 8.83 9.79 15.14
N PRO A 392 8.28 8.56 15.13
CA PRO A 392 7.34 8.16 16.16
C PRO A 392 8.03 8.03 17.52
N ALA A 393 7.45 8.65 18.56
CA ALA A 393 8.05 8.67 19.89
C ALA A 393 7.93 7.33 20.63
N GLU A 394 6.77 6.64 20.47
CA GLU A 394 6.44 5.44 21.24
C GLU A 394 6.09 4.25 20.31
N PRO A 395 6.30 3.01 20.76
CA PRO A 395 5.79 1.83 20.06
C PRO A 395 4.28 1.89 19.86
N CYS A 396 3.79 1.37 18.73
CA CYS A 396 2.37 1.51 18.38
C CYS A 396 1.40 0.71 19.26
N GLY A 397 1.86 -0.26 20.03
CA GLY A 397 1.04 -1.15 20.86
C GLY A 397 0.02 -2.00 20.08
N SER A 398 0.09 -2.05 18.75
CA SER A 398 -0.89 -2.73 17.89
C SER A 398 -0.25 -3.28 16.61
N CYS A 399 0.85 -3.99 16.74
CA CYS A 399 1.47 -4.75 15.65
C CYS A 399 2.02 -6.07 16.19
N GLY A 400 2.34 -7.01 15.30
CA GLY A 400 2.79 -8.34 15.68
C GLY A 400 3.99 -8.37 16.62
N ASN A 401 4.90 -7.41 16.51
CA ASN A 401 6.05 -7.31 17.42
C ASN A 401 5.70 -6.65 18.77
N CYS A 402 4.77 -5.69 18.79
CA CYS A 402 4.31 -5.09 20.06
C CYS A 402 3.46 -6.07 20.88
N ASP A 403 2.70 -6.95 20.20
CA ASP A 403 1.86 -7.96 20.88
C ASP A 403 2.62 -9.24 21.24
N ARG A 404 3.82 -9.43 20.68
CA ARG A 404 4.65 -10.62 20.93
C ARG A 404 5.40 -10.45 22.24
N GLU A 405 5.33 -11.44 23.10
CA GLU A 405 6.23 -11.53 24.23
C GLU A 405 7.64 -11.89 23.72
N PHE A 406 8.60 -11.01 23.98
CA PHE A 406 10.02 -11.26 23.74
C PHE A 406 10.72 -11.50 25.05
N GLU A 407 11.69 -12.41 25.06
CA GLU A 407 12.62 -12.57 26.17
C GLU A 407 13.72 -11.49 26.03
N GLU A 408 13.80 -10.59 27.00
CA GLU A 408 14.86 -9.57 27.03
C GLU A 408 16.11 -10.20 27.64
N VAL A 409 17.17 -10.32 26.83
CA VAL A 409 18.44 -10.93 27.21
C VAL A 409 19.55 -9.89 27.13
N ASP A 410 20.33 -9.75 28.21
CA ASP A 410 21.54 -8.94 28.17
C ASP A 410 22.61 -9.66 27.34
N MET A 411 22.88 -9.14 26.16
CA MET A 411 23.88 -9.62 25.24
C MET A 411 25.09 -8.69 25.11
N THR A 412 25.36 -7.86 26.12
CA THR A 412 26.46 -6.87 26.11
C THR A 412 27.81 -7.52 25.86
N ALA A 413 28.10 -8.71 26.41
CA ALA A 413 29.35 -9.43 26.18
C ALA A 413 29.45 -9.91 24.72
N GLN A 414 28.37 -10.44 24.16
CA GLN A 414 28.28 -10.88 22.77
C GLN A 414 28.38 -9.70 21.80
N ALA A 415 27.77 -8.56 22.14
CA ALA A 415 27.88 -7.31 21.40
C ALA A 415 29.33 -6.84 21.26
N LYS A 416 30.10 -6.89 22.33
CA LYS A 416 31.53 -6.55 22.32
C LYS A 416 32.33 -7.47 21.39
N TRP A 417 32.03 -8.78 21.38
CA TRP A 417 32.66 -9.70 20.45
C TRP A 417 32.27 -9.45 18.99
N MET A 418 31.02 -9.09 18.73
CA MET A 418 30.58 -8.77 17.37
C MET A 418 31.23 -7.49 16.85
N ILE A 419 31.30 -6.46 17.68
CA ILE A 419 31.99 -5.20 17.36
C ILE A 419 33.49 -5.44 17.12
N ASN A 420 34.13 -6.25 17.96
CA ASN A 420 35.55 -6.61 17.77
C ASN A 420 35.78 -7.37 16.46
N CYS A 421 34.89 -8.26 16.08
CA CYS A 421 34.95 -8.96 14.81
C CYS A 421 34.88 -8.00 13.63
N VAL A 422 33.96 -7.03 13.67
CA VAL A 422 33.86 -5.97 12.64
C VAL A 422 35.14 -5.14 12.57
N ALA A 423 35.76 -4.83 13.70
CA ALA A 423 37.04 -4.12 13.75
C ALA A 423 38.19 -4.97 13.15
N GLU A 424 38.28 -6.26 13.47
CA GLU A 424 39.28 -7.20 12.92
C GLU A 424 39.12 -7.37 11.40
N THR A 425 37.89 -7.35 10.88
CA THR A 425 37.60 -7.38 9.44
C THR A 425 37.90 -6.04 8.73
N ARG A 426 38.25 -4.99 9.49
CA ARG A 426 38.54 -3.63 8.99
C ARG A 426 37.40 -3.05 8.13
N GLY A 427 36.17 -3.40 8.43
CA GLY A 427 35.02 -2.93 7.67
C GLY A 427 35.02 -3.35 6.21
N ARG A 428 35.46 -4.58 5.90
CA ARG A 428 35.55 -5.10 4.52
C ARG A 428 34.52 -6.17 4.18
N TYR A 429 33.79 -6.65 5.17
CA TYR A 429 32.89 -7.78 4.98
C TYR A 429 31.52 -7.54 5.59
N GLY A 430 30.53 -8.14 4.95
CA GLY A 430 29.15 -8.08 5.39
C GLY A 430 28.80 -9.14 6.45
N LYS A 431 27.56 -9.11 6.88
CA LYS A 431 26.91 -9.96 7.89
C LYS A 431 27.34 -11.44 7.83
N GLY A 432 27.34 -12.02 6.63
CA GLY A 432 27.62 -13.44 6.46
C GLY A 432 29.00 -13.86 6.97
N VAL A 433 30.04 -13.09 6.66
CA VAL A 433 31.43 -13.36 7.10
C VAL A 433 31.56 -13.14 8.60
N VAL A 434 31.03 -12.03 9.12
CA VAL A 434 31.11 -11.68 10.55
C VAL A 434 30.45 -12.75 11.43
N LEU A 435 29.22 -13.13 11.12
CA LEU A 435 28.48 -14.09 11.93
C LEU A 435 29.07 -15.51 11.83
N ASN A 436 29.55 -15.93 10.66
CA ASN A 436 30.19 -17.22 10.49
C ASN A 436 31.56 -17.28 11.21
N THR A 437 32.31 -16.17 11.24
CA THR A 437 33.57 -16.04 12.01
C THR A 437 33.29 -16.19 13.50
N LEU A 438 32.32 -15.46 14.04
CA LEU A 438 31.94 -15.52 15.46
C LEU A 438 31.48 -16.92 15.88
N ARG A 439 30.78 -17.64 15.00
CA ARG A 439 30.36 -19.02 15.25
C ARG A 439 31.45 -20.07 15.04
N GLY A 440 32.62 -19.68 14.53
CA GLY A 440 33.70 -20.61 14.27
C GLY A 440 33.43 -21.57 13.10
N ALA A 441 32.72 -21.11 12.06
CA ALA A 441 32.35 -21.93 10.92
C ALA A 441 33.59 -22.29 10.09
N ASN A 442 33.75 -23.58 9.76
CA ASN A 442 34.86 -24.07 8.95
C ASN A 442 34.52 -24.01 7.44
N MET A 443 34.60 -22.82 6.86
CA MET A 443 34.30 -22.57 5.44
C MET A 443 35.57 -22.19 4.66
N ALA A 444 35.64 -22.60 3.37
CA ALA A 444 36.76 -22.28 2.50
C ALA A 444 37.02 -20.75 2.45
N ARG A 445 35.99 -19.97 2.30
CA ARG A 445 36.07 -18.50 2.26
C ARG A 445 36.69 -17.89 3.53
N LEU A 446 36.37 -18.41 4.73
CA LEU A 446 36.95 -17.91 5.99
C LEU A 446 38.44 -18.28 6.11
N ARG A 447 38.85 -19.42 5.56
CA ARG A 447 40.27 -19.82 5.48
C ARG A 447 41.06 -18.89 4.57
N GLU A 448 40.53 -18.60 3.37
CA GLU A 448 41.15 -17.69 2.41
C GLU A 448 41.31 -16.27 2.98
N LEU A 449 40.33 -15.82 3.77
CA LEU A 449 40.35 -14.52 4.44
C LEU A 449 41.25 -14.48 5.68
N GLY A 450 41.77 -15.60 6.12
CA GLY A 450 42.55 -15.72 7.37
C GLY A 450 41.70 -15.45 8.64
N ALA A 451 40.38 -15.49 8.53
CA ALA A 451 39.45 -15.18 9.63
C ALA A 451 39.57 -16.17 10.81
N MET A 452 40.10 -17.36 10.57
CA MET A 452 40.38 -18.34 11.63
C MET A 452 41.48 -17.88 12.61
N ASN A 453 42.29 -16.88 12.25
CA ASN A 453 43.28 -16.26 13.11
C ASN A 453 42.77 -15.06 13.91
N PHE A 454 41.52 -14.65 13.72
CA PHE A 454 40.92 -13.56 14.46
C PHE A 454 40.64 -13.95 15.92
N ARG A 455 40.81 -13.01 16.84
CA ARG A 455 40.49 -13.23 18.27
C ARG A 455 39.03 -13.53 18.48
N SER A 456 38.18 -13.01 17.61
CA SER A 456 36.71 -13.18 17.60
C SER A 456 36.27 -14.53 17.02
N TYR A 457 37.14 -15.31 16.38
CA TYR A 457 36.78 -16.58 15.77
C TYR A 457 36.29 -17.59 16.82
N GLY A 458 35.05 -18.08 16.63
CA GLY A 458 34.43 -19.10 17.49
C GLY A 458 34.03 -18.64 18.89
N GLN A 459 34.14 -17.33 19.20
CA GLN A 459 33.77 -16.81 20.54
C GLN A 459 32.30 -16.90 20.85
N LEU A 460 31.43 -16.96 19.83
CA LEU A 460 29.97 -17.06 19.96
C LEU A 460 29.45 -18.36 19.31
N LYS A 461 30.20 -19.46 19.41
CA LYS A 461 29.78 -20.77 18.89
C LYS A 461 28.52 -21.33 19.51
N ASP A 462 28.24 -20.95 20.77
CA ASP A 462 27.07 -21.39 21.55
C ASP A 462 25.82 -20.58 21.25
N CYS A 463 25.97 -19.43 20.55
CA CYS A 463 24.84 -18.63 20.10
C CYS A 463 24.24 -19.21 18.81
N THR A 464 22.93 -19.26 18.75
CA THR A 464 22.22 -19.62 17.51
C THR A 464 22.39 -18.54 16.46
N ARG A 465 22.12 -18.87 15.20
CA ARG A 465 22.15 -17.90 14.12
C ARG A 465 21.14 -16.79 14.35
N ASP A 466 19.95 -17.14 14.81
CA ASP A 466 18.84 -16.21 15.03
C ASP A 466 19.15 -15.22 16.17
N GLU A 467 19.76 -15.70 17.27
CA GLU A 467 20.23 -14.83 18.35
C GLU A 467 21.27 -13.80 17.87
N LEU A 468 22.22 -14.23 17.03
CA LEU A 468 23.22 -13.32 16.48
C LEU A 468 22.63 -12.36 15.42
N ASP A 469 21.62 -12.79 14.70
CA ASP A 469 20.90 -11.94 13.76
C ASP A 469 20.09 -10.85 14.49
N CYS A 470 19.44 -11.18 15.60
CA CYS A 470 18.76 -10.23 16.49
C CYS A 470 19.76 -9.24 17.13
N LEU A 471 20.90 -9.74 17.62
CA LEU A 471 21.96 -8.90 18.17
C LEU A 471 22.50 -7.92 17.14
N LEU A 472 22.78 -8.36 15.91
CA LEU A 472 23.26 -7.48 14.85
C LEU A 472 22.22 -6.41 14.51
N ALA A 473 20.95 -6.76 14.42
CA ALA A 473 19.88 -5.81 14.16
C ALA A 473 19.83 -4.73 15.24
N GLN A 474 19.94 -5.13 16.52
CA GLN A 474 19.98 -4.19 17.65
C GLN A 474 21.19 -3.25 17.59
N LEU A 475 22.38 -3.79 17.26
CA LEU A 475 23.61 -2.97 17.15
C LEU A 475 23.56 -1.97 15.98
N LEU A 476 22.88 -2.30 14.91
CA LEU A 476 22.62 -1.39 13.78
C LEU A 476 21.58 -0.33 14.16
N GLU A 477 20.52 -0.71 14.85
CA GLU A 477 19.47 0.23 15.30
C GLU A 477 19.99 1.24 16.31
N GLU A 478 20.86 0.82 17.25
CA GLU A 478 21.49 1.69 18.24
C GLU A 478 22.71 2.48 17.71
N GLY A 479 23.08 2.24 16.43
CA GLY A 479 24.20 2.94 15.78
C GLY A 479 25.58 2.53 16.27
N TYR A 480 25.72 1.40 16.97
CA TYR A 480 27.05 0.85 17.34
C TYR A 480 27.79 0.25 16.16
N LEU A 481 27.02 -0.28 15.20
CA LEU A 481 27.51 -0.68 13.89
C LEU A 481 26.74 0.08 12.82
N VAL A 482 27.36 0.24 11.66
CA VAL A 482 26.76 0.84 10.46
C VAL A 482 26.96 -0.13 9.32
N GLN A 483 25.94 -0.30 8.52
CA GLN A 483 26.02 -1.13 7.31
C GLN A 483 26.09 -0.20 6.10
N THR A 484 27.01 -0.49 5.15
CA THR A 484 27.08 0.28 3.90
C THR A 484 25.86 0.00 3.04
N ASP A 485 25.47 1.03 2.29
CA ASP A 485 24.32 0.99 1.39
C ASP A 485 24.67 0.42 -0.01
N ASP A 486 25.88 -0.16 -0.17
CA ASP A 486 26.30 -0.78 -1.41
C ASP A 486 25.85 -2.25 -1.54
N GLN A 487 26.05 -2.83 -2.72
CA GLN A 487 25.67 -4.23 -3.02
C GLN A 487 26.31 -5.27 -2.10
N TYR A 488 27.38 -4.91 -1.38
CA TYR A 488 28.11 -5.80 -0.48
C TYR A 488 27.60 -5.75 0.95
N ALA A 489 26.83 -4.70 1.31
CA ALA A 489 26.25 -4.50 2.64
C ALA A 489 27.28 -4.74 3.75
N VAL A 490 28.40 -4.02 3.67
CA VAL A 490 29.58 -4.20 4.53
C VAL A 490 29.31 -3.58 5.89
N LEU A 491 29.77 -4.24 6.96
CA LEU A 491 29.64 -3.75 8.33
C LEU A 491 30.82 -2.90 8.74
N HIS A 492 30.56 -1.70 9.22
CA HIS A 492 31.51 -0.76 9.77
C HIS A 492 31.23 -0.46 11.24
N MET A 493 32.26 0.06 11.91
CA MET A 493 32.15 0.58 13.27
C MET A 493 31.33 1.86 13.28
N GLY A 494 30.33 1.93 14.15
CA GLY A 494 29.57 3.14 14.46
C GLY A 494 30.06 3.80 15.76
N ASN A 495 29.17 4.49 16.47
CA ASN A 495 29.51 5.16 17.74
C ASN A 495 29.44 4.19 18.93
N ILE A 496 30.57 3.64 19.32
CA ILE A 496 30.69 2.70 20.46
C ILE A 496 30.95 3.39 21.80
N THR A 497 30.92 4.72 21.85
CA THR A 497 31.21 5.49 23.10
C THR A 497 30.29 5.09 24.26
N PRO A 498 28.97 4.93 24.08
CA PRO A 498 28.09 4.51 25.17
C PRO A 498 28.45 3.13 25.76
N LEU A 499 28.83 2.17 24.92
CA LEU A 499 29.27 0.84 25.37
C LEU A 499 30.56 0.87 26.19
N LYS A 500 31.49 1.78 25.84
CA LYS A 500 32.71 2.00 26.63
C LYS A 500 32.41 2.63 27.98
N GLN A 501 31.33 3.38 28.09
CA GLN A 501 30.85 4.02 29.32
C GLN A 501 29.94 3.11 30.16
N GLY A 502 29.74 1.86 29.76
CA GLY A 502 29.00 0.87 30.53
C GLY A 502 27.53 0.67 30.13
N ALA A 503 27.13 1.21 28.96
CA ALA A 503 25.79 0.92 28.43
C ALA A 503 25.62 -0.60 28.21
N GLN A 504 24.44 -1.10 28.51
CA GLN A 504 24.04 -2.50 28.26
C GLN A 504 23.39 -2.61 26.90
N VAL A 505 23.60 -3.75 26.23
CA VAL A 505 22.88 -4.14 25.00
C VAL A 505 21.87 -5.21 25.36
N VAL A 506 20.61 -4.82 25.47
CA VAL A 506 19.50 -5.74 25.73
C VAL A 506 18.85 -6.11 24.40
N VAL A 507 18.85 -7.38 24.08
CA VAL A 507 18.30 -7.90 22.83
C VAL A 507 16.98 -8.58 23.10
N LYS A 508 15.97 -8.28 22.31
CA LYS A 508 14.68 -8.94 22.31
C LYS A 508 14.76 -10.21 21.47
N LEU A 509 14.74 -11.36 22.12
CA LEU A 509 14.77 -12.65 21.44
C LEU A 509 13.34 -13.23 21.36
N PRO A 510 12.95 -13.82 20.21
CA PRO A 510 11.70 -14.57 20.16
C PRO A 510 11.74 -15.72 21.14
N PRO A 511 10.62 -16.06 21.80
CA PRO A 511 10.56 -17.17 22.75
C PRO A 511 11.00 -18.45 22.04
N LYS A 512 11.84 -19.23 22.70
CA LYS A 512 12.30 -20.53 22.16
C LYS A 512 11.09 -21.40 21.86
N PRO A 513 10.99 -22.03 20.68
CA PRO A 513 9.90 -22.94 20.41
C PRO A 513 9.93 -24.06 21.44
N GLU A 514 8.84 -24.18 22.22
CA GLU A 514 8.66 -25.38 23.07
C GLU A 514 8.74 -26.63 22.18
N PRO A 515 9.37 -27.74 22.66
CA PRO A 515 9.36 -29.00 21.93
C PRO A 515 7.91 -29.35 21.57
N ALA A 516 7.68 -29.64 20.31
CA ALA A 516 6.36 -29.85 19.76
C ALA A 516 5.65 -31.02 20.46
N GLU A 517 4.84 -30.74 21.46
CA GLU A 517 3.72 -31.58 21.84
C GLU A 517 2.53 -31.19 20.96
N ALA A 518 1.99 -32.21 20.30
CA ALA A 518 0.95 -32.09 19.31
C ALA A 518 -0.37 -31.61 19.92
N ALA A 519 -0.73 -30.34 19.71
CA ALA A 519 -2.13 -29.90 19.56
C ALA A 519 -2.13 -28.44 19.05
N PRO A 520 -3.01 -28.06 18.12
CA PRO A 520 -3.07 -26.69 17.68
C PRO A 520 -3.60 -25.81 18.81
N LYS A 521 -2.72 -25.05 19.46
CA LYS A 521 -3.15 -23.96 20.35
C LYS A 521 -3.93 -22.99 19.46
N LYS A 522 -5.24 -22.84 19.70
CA LYS A 522 -6.06 -21.78 19.14
C LYS A 522 -5.34 -20.46 19.45
N HIS A 523 -4.74 -19.85 18.43
CA HIS A 523 -4.24 -18.50 18.55
C HIS A 523 -5.42 -17.63 18.96
N LYS A 524 -5.38 -17.06 20.15
CA LYS A 524 -6.30 -16.01 20.53
C LYS A 524 -6.14 -14.91 19.51
N ALA A 525 -7.19 -14.67 18.72
CA ALA A 525 -7.24 -13.51 17.85
C ALA A 525 -6.83 -12.29 18.66
N SER A 526 -5.89 -11.50 18.13
CA SER A 526 -5.42 -10.31 18.83
C SER A 526 -6.62 -9.42 19.20
N LYS A 527 -6.53 -8.72 20.34
CA LYS A 527 -7.59 -7.81 20.78
C LYS A 527 -8.01 -6.78 19.71
N ALA A 528 -7.11 -6.47 18.78
CA ALA A 528 -7.40 -5.58 17.64
C ALA A 528 -8.26 -6.26 16.56
N ALA A 529 -8.05 -7.55 16.27
CA ALA A 529 -8.89 -8.32 15.35
C ALA A 529 -10.30 -8.56 15.94
N GLN A 530 -10.40 -8.68 17.27
CA GLN A 530 -11.70 -8.76 17.95
C GLN A 530 -12.45 -7.43 17.98
N LYS A 531 -11.75 -6.26 17.98
CA LYS A 531 -12.40 -4.96 17.87
C LYS A 531 -13.10 -4.71 16.53
N GLY A 532 -12.64 -5.31 15.43
CA GLY A 532 -13.29 -5.17 14.12
C GLY A 532 -14.62 -5.93 13.99
N LYS A 533 -14.73 -7.10 14.63
CA LYS A 533 -16.01 -7.83 14.76
C LYS A 533 -16.86 -7.30 15.91
N ALA A 534 -16.27 -6.61 16.89
CA ALA A 534 -16.97 -6.01 18.02
C ALA A 534 -17.67 -4.68 17.69
N ALA A 535 -17.52 -4.14 16.47
CA ALA A 535 -18.23 -2.92 16.04
C ALA A 535 -19.73 -3.16 15.80
N LEU A 536 -20.13 -4.39 15.46
CA LEU A 536 -21.54 -4.78 15.31
C LEU A 536 -21.73 -6.13 16.01
N ALA A 537 -22.52 -6.16 17.07
CA ALA A 537 -22.88 -7.36 17.79
C ALA A 537 -24.39 -7.61 17.69
N GLY A 538 -24.81 -8.87 17.72
CA GLY A 538 -26.21 -9.25 17.71
C GLY A 538 -26.97 -8.75 16.48
N ASP A 539 -28.14 -8.15 16.70
CA ASP A 539 -29.07 -7.69 15.67
C ASP A 539 -28.45 -6.75 14.63
N SER A 540 -27.48 -5.92 15.01
CA SER A 540 -26.76 -5.04 14.09
C SER A 540 -25.89 -5.80 13.09
N ALA A 541 -25.38 -6.97 13.44
CA ALA A 541 -24.59 -7.81 12.51
C ALA A 541 -25.51 -8.51 11.50
N ASP A 542 -26.67 -8.98 11.93
CA ASP A 542 -27.66 -9.61 11.05
C ASP A 542 -28.24 -8.60 10.05
N LEU A 543 -28.56 -7.39 10.50
CA LEU A 543 -28.98 -6.29 9.63
C LEU A 543 -27.88 -5.93 8.62
N PHE A 544 -26.62 -5.91 9.05
CA PHE A 544 -25.50 -5.64 8.15
C PHE A 544 -25.43 -6.64 6.99
N GLU A 545 -25.59 -7.93 7.26
CA GLU A 545 -25.56 -8.97 6.22
C GLU A 545 -26.78 -8.86 5.27
N GLN A 546 -27.95 -8.47 5.77
CA GLN A 546 -29.12 -8.20 4.92
C GLN A 546 -28.87 -6.99 3.99
N LEU A 547 -28.35 -5.89 4.53
CA LEU A 547 -28.01 -4.70 3.73
C LEU A 547 -26.88 -4.99 2.74
N ARG A 548 -25.92 -5.86 3.10
CA ARG A 548 -24.88 -6.34 2.21
C ARG A 548 -25.45 -7.14 1.05
N ALA A 549 -26.37 -8.04 1.32
CA ALA A 549 -27.07 -8.83 0.28
C ALA A 549 -27.92 -7.93 -0.64
N LEU A 550 -28.62 -6.92 -0.10
CA LEU A 550 -29.34 -5.93 -0.88
C LEU A 550 -28.39 -5.13 -1.79
N ARG A 551 -27.28 -4.64 -1.24
CA ARG A 551 -26.25 -3.95 -2.01
C ARG A 551 -25.76 -4.78 -3.20
N MET A 552 -25.48 -6.07 -2.97
CA MET A 552 -25.03 -6.98 -4.00
C MET A 552 -26.07 -7.11 -5.14
N ARG A 553 -27.35 -7.29 -4.80
CA ARG A 553 -28.43 -7.38 -5.80
C ARG A 553 -28.54 -6.11 -6.65
N LEU A 554 -28.48 -4.93 -6.00
CA LEU A 554 -28.57 -3.65 -6.71
C LEU A 554 -27.33 -3.39 -7.59
N ALA A 555 -26.16 -3.73 -7.10
CA ALA A 555 -24.89 -3.63 -7.84
C ALA A 555 -24.88 -4.53 -9.08
N GLN A 556 -25.35 -5.77 -8.97
CA GLN A 556 -25.48 -6.71 -10.10
C GLN A 556 -26.47 -6.20 -11.15
N ALA A 557 -27.63 -5.71 -10.73
CA ALA A 557 -28.64 -5.17 -11.65
C ALA A 557 -28.10 -3.98 -12.47
N GLU A 558 -27.21 -3.18 -11.90
CA GLU A 558 -26.61 -2.02 -12.54
C GLU A 558 -25.24 -2.27 -13.17
N LYS A 559 -24.71 -3.47 -13.03
CA LYS A 559 -23.35 -3.83 -13.47
C LYS A 559 -22.27 -2.92 -12.86
N LEU A 560 -22.47 -2.55 -11.59
CA LEU A 560 -21.54 -1.72 -10.81
C LEU A 560 -20.86 -2.57 -9.72
N PRO A 561 -19.61 -2.28 -9.36
CA PRO A 561 -18.99 -2.82 -8.16
C PRO A 561 -19.81 -2.51 -6.90
N PRO A 562 -20.01 -3.48 -5.98
CA PRO A 562 -20.84 -3.29 -4.78
C PRO A 562 -20.43 -2.09 -3.92
N TYR A 563 -19.13 -1.84 -3.77
CA TYR A 563 -18.60 -0.71 -3.01
C TYR A 563 -18.89 0.67 -3.64
N LEU A 564 -19.18 0.73 -4.93
CA LEU A 564 -19.63 1.99 -5.59
C LEU A 564 -21.09 2.32 -5.26
N VAL A 565 -21.91 1.32 -4.98
CA VAL A 565 -23.27 1.56 -4.43
C VAL A 565 -23.10 2.15 -3.03
N PHE A 566 -22.57 1.37 -2.09
CA PHE A 566 -22.16 1.84 -0.75
C PHE A 566 -20.96 1.04 -0.24
N GLY A 567 -19.99 1.70 0.42
CA GLY A 567 -18.92 1.06 1.14
C GLY A 567 -19.42 0.39 2.44
N ASP A 568 -18.63 -0.54 2.99
CA ASP A 568 -18.99 -1.22 4.24
C ASP A 568 -19.17 -0.23 5.40
N LYS A 569 -18.35 0.82 5.47
CA LYS A 569 -18.51 1.88 6.46
C LYS A 569 -19.89 2.57 6.39
N THR A 570 -20.45 2.75 5.19
CA THR A 570 -21.80 3.28 5.01
C THR A 570 -22.86 2.33 5.54
N LEU A 571 -22.70 1.01 5.28
CA LEU A 571 -23.61 0.00 5.82
C LEU A 571 -23.53 -0.10 7.34
N VAL A 572 -22.32 -0.01 7.90
CA VAL A 572 -22.11 0.04 9.36
C VAL A 572 -22.82 1.26 9.96
N ASP A 573 -22.68 2.44 9.36
CA ASP A 573 -23.35 3.66 9.82
C ASP A 573 -24.89 3.55 9.71
N MET A 574 -25.41 2.88 8.66
CA MET A 574 -26.84 2.56 8.54
C MET A 574 -27.32 1.66 9.67
N CYS A 575 -26.55 0.63 10.02
CA CYS A 575 -26.89 -0.27 11.12
C CYS A 575 -26.84 0.44 12.47
N ALA A 576 -25.84 1.29 12.68
CA ALA A 576 -25.64 2.03 13.92
C ALA A 576 -26.74 3.09 14.17
N LYS A 577 -27.04 3.88 13.15
CA LYS A 577 -28.05 4.95 13.23
C LYS A 577 -29.47 4.45 13.10
N ALA A 578 -29.66 3.32 12.42
CA ALA A 578 -30.95 2.69 12.13
C ALA A 578 -32.06 3.74 11.81
N PRO A 579 -31.97 4.47 10.67
CA PRO A 579 -32.85 5.59 10.33
C PRO A 579 -34.34 5.28 10.53
N ARG A 580 -35.12 6.22 11.09
CA ARG A 580 -36.53 6.05 11.36
C ARG A 580 -37.42 6.72 10.32
N GLN A 581 -36.90 7.68 9.60
CA GLN A 581 -37.55 8.36 8.48
C GLN A 581 -36.65 8.32 7.26
N LEU A 582 -37.24 8.38 6.07
CA LEU A 582 -36.45 8.33 4.83
C LEU A 582 -35.43 9.49 4.76
N GLU A 583 -35.78 10.66 5.28
CA GLU A 583 -34.92 11.83 5.33
C GLU A 583 -33.68 11.63 6.18
N ASP A 584 -33.74 10.83 7.25
CA ASP A 584 -32.58 10.52 8.10
C ASP A 584 -31.48 9.80 7.32
N MET A 585 -31.83 9.12 6.21
CA MET A 585 -30.84 8.49 5.33
C MET A 585 -29.83 9.48 4.75
N LYS A 586 -30.17 10.77 4.65
CA LYS A 586 -29.26 11.82 4.16
C LYS A 586 -28.09 12.09 5.12
N GLU A 587 -28.24 11.73 6.39
CA GLU A 587 -27.22 11.88 7.43
C GLU A 587 -26.29 10.66 7.53
N ILE A 588 -26.53 9.64 6.71
CA ILE A 588 -25.68 8.46 6.65
C ILE A 588 -24.36 8.80 5.94
N TYR A 589 -23.26 8.37 6.53
CA TYR A 589 -21.92 8.55 5.95
C TYR A 589 -21.84 8.04 4.51
N GLY A 590 -21.41 8.89 3.58
CA GLY A 590 -21.26 8.53 2.16
C GLY A 590 -22.57 8.49 1.37
N MET A 591 -23.68 9.02 1.92
CA MET A 591 -24.98 9.18 1.27
C MET A 591 -25.09 10.56 0.59
N GLY A 592 -24.49 10.69 -0.60
CA GLY A 592 -24.69 11.89 -1.42
C GLY A 592 -26.09 11.96 -2.02
N GLU A 593 -26.54 13.15 -2.44
CA GLU A 593 -27.90 13.39 -2.96
C GLU A 593 -28.32 12.43 -4.06
N ARG A 594 -27.41 12.13 -4.98
CA ARG A 594 -27.69 11.20 -6.09
C ARG A 594 -27.86 9.76 -5.61
N LYS A 595 -27.03 9.31 -4.67
CA LYS A 595 -27.15 7.98 -4.06
C LYS A 595 -28.40 7.88 -3.21
N PHE A 596 -28.76 8.94 -2.49
CA PHE A 596 -30.00 9.03 -1.75
C PHE A 596 -31.23 8.89 -2.68
N ALA A 597 -31.25 9.67 -3.77
CA ALA A 597 -32.36 9.62 -4.73
C ALA A 597 -32.50 8.24 -5.38
N LYS A 598 -31.37 7.56 -5.63
CA LYS A 598 -31.32 6.29 -6.35
C LYS A 598 -31.52 5.06 -5.46
N TYR A 599 -30.87 5.04 -4.30
CA TYR A 599 -30.80 3.86 -3.43
C TYR A 599 -31.45 4.05 -2.05
N GLY A 600 -31.60 5.30 -1.60
CA GLY A 600 -32.08 5.62 -0.25
C GLY A 600 -33.36 4.88 0.14
N LYS A 601 -34.36 4.86 -0.74
CA LYS A 601 -35.64 4.17 -0.51
C LYS A 601 -35.46 2.65 -0.33
N HIS A 602 -34.59 2.02 -1.10
CA HIS A 602 -34.38 0.56 -1.04
C HIS A 602 -33.74 0.13 0.29
N PHE A 603 -32.72 0.88 0.72
CA PHE A 603 -32.04 0.58 1.98
C PHE A 603 -32.90 0.95 3.19
N PHE A 604 -33.63 2.07 3.13
CA PHE A 604 -34.57 2.44 4.18
C PHE A 604 -35.65 1.38 4.37
N ALA A 605 -36.26 0.89 3.29
CA ALA A 605 -37.29 -0.14 3.34
C ALA A 605 -36.73 -1.44 3.98
N ALA A 606 -35.50 -1.84 3.63
CA ALA A 606 -34.86 -3.01 4.23
C ALA A 606 -34.61 -2.87 5.74
N ILE A 607 -34.22 -1.65 6.20
CA ILE A 607 -34.06 -1.33 7.62
C ILE A 607 -35.41 -1.36 8.34
N GLU A 608 -36.45 -0.84 7.70
CA GLU A 608 -37.81 -0.81 8.23
C GLU A 608 -38.39 -2.22 8.37
N ASP A 609 -38.23 -3.06 7.33
CA ASP A 609 -38.64 -4.47 7.34
C ASP A 609 -37.92 -5.24 8.45
N TYR A 610 -36.60 -5.10 8.57
CA TYR A 610 -35.81 -5.73 9.64
C TYR A 610 -36.30 -5.33 11.03
N ARG A 611 -36.59 -4.04 11.24
CA ARG A 611 -37.11 -3.53 12.52
C ARG A 611 -38.50 -4.09 12.84
N ARG A 612 -39.32 -4.33 11.81
CA ARG A 612 -40.67 -4.92 11.98
C ARG A 612 -40.57 -6.41 12.36
N GLU A 613 -39.61 -7.12 11.76
CA GLU A 613 -39.38 -8.54 12.05
C GLU A 613 -38.69 -8.77 13.41
N HIS A 614 -37.93 -7.76 13.88
CA HIS A 614 -37.16 -7.82 15.12
C HIS A 614 -37.48 -6.60 16.02
N PRO A 615 -38.70 -6.54 16.62
CA PRO A 615 -39.13 -5.37 17.41
C PRO A 615 -38.31 -5.15 18.70
N GLU A 616 -37.64 -6.19 19.21
CA GLU A 616 -36.75 -6.14 20.39
C GLU A 616 -35.26 -5.84 20.00
N ALA A 617 -34.97 -5.61 18.72
CA ALA A 617 -33.60 -5.40 18.26
C ALA A 617 -32.99 -4.11 18.83
N GLU A 618 -31.85 -4.23 19.49
CA GLU A 618 -31.03 -3.12 19.95
C GLU A 618 -29.95 -2.77 18.92
N PHE A 619 -30.08 -1.60 18.28
CA PHE A 619 -29.11 -1.08 17.34
C PHE A 619 -28.03 -0.30 18.10
N THR A 620 -26.88 -0.94 18.30
CA THR A 620 -25.73 -0.32 18.98
C THR A 620 -24.70 0.13 17.95
N GLY A 621 -24.45 1.43 17.92
CA GLY A 621 -23.34 2.02 17.18
C GLY A 621 -22.01 1.78 17.88
N ALA A 622 -20.94 1.57 17.10
CA ALA A 622 -19.57 1.51 17.58
C ALA A 622 -19.03 2.90 17.91
#